data_928438324fba7a70b150b4108cef0592
#
_entry.id   928438324fba7a70b150b4108cef0592
#
_cell.length_a   1.000
_cell.length_b   1.000
_cell.length_c   1.000
_cell.angle_alpha   90.00
_cell.angle_beta   90.00
_cell.angle_gamma   90.00
#
_symmetry.space_group_name_H-M   'P 1'
#
loop_
_entity.id
_entity.type
_entity.pdbx_description
1 polymer ?
#
loop_
_entity_poly.entity_id
_entity_poly.type
_entity_poly.pdbx_seq_one_letter_code
_entity_poly.pdbx_strand_id
1 'polypeptide(L)'
;AVSAVYQQLYGIYERLMFLLNELPADDEKNGLGMPNQYLQNLEFCRHNSENQFARQMWQRCYQGISKANTAIDNIPGVTMDEGIKSRLVAEAKFLRALYYFNLVRFYGDVPLVLKIEGVDDALIARTPKEEVYAQIIQDLTDAEAILPPTYSANNSGRATQGAAKILLGKVYLTTHDYQKSVDKLAEVVNHESTYGYGLHEYFGDNWEKETENGVEMVFSVEF
;
A
#
# COMPACT_ATOMS: atom_id res chain seq x y z
N ALA A 1 17.86 2.94 0.80
CA ALA A 1 16.90 2.79 1.90
C ALA A 1 15.49 2.61 1.37
N VAL A 2 14.90 3.60 0.68
CA VAL A 2 13.49 3.55 0.24
C VAL A 2 13.22 2.41 -0.76
N SER A 3 14.13 2.08 -1.65
CA SER A 3 13.97 0.93 -2.57
C SER A 3 13.72 -0.40 -1.83
N ALA A 4 14.32 -0.58 -0.65
CA ALA A 4 14.08 -1.76 0.17
C ALA A 4 12.67 -1.76 0.80
N VAL A 5 12.02 -0.60 0.92
CA VAL A 5 10.60 -0.50 1.34
C VAL A 5 9.71 -0.94 0.18
N TYR A 6 9.92 -0.42 -1.03
CA TYR A 6 9.19 -0.88 -2.22
C TYR A 6 9.30 -2.39 -2.45
N GLN A 7 10.49 -2.95 -2.30
CA GLN A 7 10.74 -4.39 -2.50
C GLN A 7 9.85 -5.30 -1.64
N GLN A 8 9.37 -4.83 -0.48
CA GLN A 8 8.46 -5.65 0.34
C GLN A 8 7.06 -5.80 -0.28
N LEU A 9 6.65 -4.88 -1.16
CA LEU A 9 5.38 -4.97 -1.88
C LEU A 9 5.34 -6.20 -2.77
N TYR A 10 6.47 -6.57 -3.39
CA TYR A 10 6.57 -7.76 -4.23
C TYR A 10 5.96 -9.00 -3.56
N GLY A 11 6.43 -9.37 -2.38
CA GLY A 11 5.95 -10.57 -1.70
C GLY A 11 4.51 -10.48 -1.16
N ILE A 12 3.91 -9.29 -1.16
CA ILE A 12 2.50 -9.08 -0.81
C ILE A 12 1.63 -9.19 -2.06
N TYR A 13 1.97 -8.45 -3.13
CA TYR A 13 1.12 -8.28 -4.31
C TYR A 13 1.33 -9.36 -5.36
N GLU A 14 2.47 -10.06 -5.37
CA GLU A 14 2.69 -11.21 -6.26
C GLU A 14 1.66 -12.33 -6.04
N ARG A 15 1.33 -12.62 -4.78
CA ARG A 15 0.48 -13.77 -4.46
C ARG A 15 -0.44 -13.59 -3.26
N LEU A 16 0.06 -13.03 -2.15
CA LEU A 16 -0.69 -13.03 -0.88
C LEU A 16 -1.99 -12.24 -0.98
N MET A 17 -1.94 -11.07 -1.63
CA MET A 17 -3.12 -10.22 -1.80
C MET A 17 -4.19 -10.93 -2.63
N PHE A 18 -3.81 -11.61 -3.71
CA PHE A 18 -4.70 -12.44 -4.51
C PHE A 18 -5.32 -13.55 -3.67
N LEU A 19 -4.51 -14.39 -3.03
CA LEU A 19 -4.99 -15.53 -2.24
C LEU A 19 -5.94 -15.14 -1.10
N LEU A 20 -5.67 -14.02 -0.44
CA LEU A 20 -6.47 -13.58 0.71
C LEU A 20 -7.76 -12.85 0.33
N ASN A 21 -7.85 -12.31 -0.88
CA ASN A 21 -9.04 -11.64 -1.38
C ASN A 21 -9.92 -12.55 -2.24
N GLU A 22 -9.32 -13.27 -3.19
CA GLU A 22 -10.07 -14.00 -4.22
C GLU A 22 -10.54 -15.37 -3.75
N LEU A 23 -9.69 -16.15 -3.05
CA LEU A 23 -10.11 -17.47 -2.59
C LEU A 23 -11.31 -17.47 -1.62
N PRO A 24 -11.48 -16.50 -0.71
CA PRO A 24 -12.69 -16.40 0.10
C PRO A 24 -13.92 -15.87 -0.66
N ALA A 25 -13.73 -15.32 -1.87
CA ALA A 25 -14.81 -14.92 -2.74
C ALA A 25 -15.44 -16.13 -3.44
N ASP A 26 -16.56 -15.95 -4.13
CA ASP A 26 -17.32 -17.03 -4.77
C ASP A 26 -16.91 -17.29 -6.23
N ASP A 27 -15.98 -16.51 -6.75
CA ASP A 27 -15.52 -16.55 -8.14
C ASP A 27 -14.25 -17.38 -8.38
N GLU A 28 -13.52 -17.74 -7.31
CA GLU A 28 -12.28 -18.51 -7.38
C GLU A 28 -12.34 -19.81 -6.59
N LYS A 29 -11.59 -20.82 -7.05
CA LYS A 29 -11.45 -22.12 -6.37
C LYS A 29 -10.02 -22.59 -6.32
N ASN A 30 -9.65 -23.24 -5.19
CA ASN A 30 -8.40 -23.94 -5.11
C ASN A 30 -8.42 -25.15 -6.09
N GLY A 31 -7.46 -25.19 -7.02
CA GLY A 31 -7.39 -26.23 -8.05
C GLY A 31 -7.23 -27.64 -7.49
N LEU A 32 -7.82 -28.62 -8.18
CA LEU A 32 -7.85 -30.03 -7.76
C LEU A 32 -6.49 -30.71 -7.57
N GLY A 33 -5.40 -30.08 -8.01
CA GLY A 33 -4.04 -30.65 -7.95
C GLY A 33 -3.19 -30.20 -6.76
N MET A 34 -3.69 -29.30 -5.90
CA MET A 34 -2.92 -28.78 -4.75
C MET A 34 -3.68 -28.99 -3.43
N PRO A 35 -3.51 -30.13 -2.77
CA PRO A 35 -4.11 -30.36 -1.45
C PRO A 35 -3.37 -29.54 -0.39
N ASN A 36 -3.61 -28.21 -0.36
CA ASN A 36 -3.10 -27.33 0.66
C ASN A 36 -4.24 -26.96 1.61
N GLN A 37 -4.19 -27.48 2.83
CA GLN A 37 -5.21 -27.25 3.86
C GLN A 37 -5.43 -25.76 4.16
N TYR A 38 -4.38 -24.94 4.07
CA TYR A 38 -4.49 -23.50 4.33
C TYR A 38 -5.25 -22.77 3.22
N LEU A 39 -5.09 -23.19 1.94
CA LEU A 39 -5.86 -22.64 0.81
C LEU A 39 -7.32 -23.07 0.90
N GLN A 40 -7.58 -24.34 1.20
CA GLN A 40 -8.96 -24.82 1.41
C GLN A 40 -9.65 -24.10 2.57
N ASN A 41 -8.93 -23.81 3.65
CA ASN A 41 -9.48 -23.07 4.77
C ASN A 41 -9.79 -21.58 4.39
N LEU A 42 -9.06 -20.99 3.47
CA LEU A 42 -9.40 -19.66 2.92
C LEU A 42 -10.65 -19.75 2.05
N GLU A 43 -10.69 -20.68 1.08
CA GLU A 43 -11.82 -20.89 0.16
C GLU A 43 -13.14 -21.11 0.92
N PHE A 44 -13.12 -21.91 2.00
CA PHE A 44 -14.31 -22.17 2.80
C PHE A 44 -14.53 -21.21 3.98
N CYS A 45 -13.81 -20.09 4.03
CA CYS A 45 -13.87 -19.12 5.13
C CYS A 45 -13.71 -19.74 6.52
N ARG A 46 -12.89 -20.81 6.64
CA ARG A 46 -12.60 -21.56 7.88
C ARG A 46 -11.20 -21.31 8.42
N HIS A 47 -10.54 -20.27 7.92
CA HIS A 47 -9.20 -19.90 8.38
C HIS A 47 -9.21 -19.36 9.81
N ASN A 48 -8.09 -19.55 10.49
CA ASN A 48 -7.82 -19.04 11.82
C ASN A 48 -6.44 -18.37 11.86
N SER A 49 -5.98 -17.94 13.04
CA SER A 49 -4.69 -17.29 13.24
C SER A 49 -3.46 -18.13 12.88
N GLU A 50 -3.63 -19.45 12.70
CA GLU A 50 -2.56 -20.37 12.29
C GLU A 50 -2.40 -20.45 10.77
N ASN A 51 -3.33 -19.85 10.00
CA ASN A 51 -3.24 -19.85 8.55
C ASN A 51 -1.93 -19.17 8.11
N GLN A 52 -1.09 -19.93 7.37
CA GLN A 52 0.24 -19.46 6.98
C GLN A 52 0.21 -18.21 6.10
N PHE A 53 -0.80 -18.06 5.23
CA PHE A 53 -0.90 -16.90 4.31
C PHE A 53 -1.30 -15.63 5.07
N ALA A 54 -2.24 -15.76 6.01
CA ALA A 54 -2.58 -14.65 6.91
C ALA A 54 -1.35 -14.23 7.74
N ARG A 55 -0.61 -15.19 8.33
CA ARG A 55 0.62 -14.90 9.05
C ARG A 55 1.70 -14.25 8.18
N GLN A 56 1.88 -14.71 6.94
CA GLN A 56 2.84 -14.12 6.00
C GLN A 56 2.47 -12.69 5.64
N MET A 57 1.19 -12.38 5.40
CA MET A 57 0.72 -11.01 5.15
C MET A 57 1.08 -10.08 6.31
N TRP A 58 0.78 -10.49 7.55
CA TRP A 58 1.15 -9.76 8.76
C TRP A 58 2.66 -9.47 8.81
N GLN A 59 3.48 -10.52 8.69
CA GLN A 59 4.93 -10.41 8.78
C GLN A 59 5.51 -9.49 7.71
N ARG A 60 5.07 -9.62 6.46
CA ARG A 60 5.56 -8.80 5.35
C ARG A 60 5.17 -7.33 5.48
N CYS A 61 3.95 -7.04 5.92
CA CYS A 61 3.55 -5.67 6.19
C CYS A 61 4.41 -5.03 7.29
N TYR A 62 4.64 -5.72 8.41
CA TYR A 62 5.49 -5.18 9.47
C TYR A 62 6.97 -5.08 9.09
N GLN A 63 7.49 -5.97 8.24
CA GLN A 63 8.82 -5.81 7.64
C GLN A 63 8.90 -4.55 6.78
N GLY A 64 7.86 -4.27 5.99
CA GLY A 64 7.75 -3.04 5.22
C GLY A 64 7.69 -1.79 6.11
N ILE A 65 6.87 -1.81 7.16
CA ILE A 65 6.73 -0.72 8.15
C ILE A 65 8.08 -0.45 8.84
N SER A 66 8.76 -1.48 9.30
CA SER A 66 10.07 -1.35 9.96
C SER A 66 11.10 -0.67 9.03
N LYS A 67 11.16 -1.08 7.76
CA LYS A 67 12.04 -0.44 6.76
C LYS A 67 11.61 1.00 6.46
N ALA A 68 10.31 1.28 6.42
CA ALA A 68 9.80 2.64 6.20
C ALA A 68 10.15 3.54 7.38
N ASN A 69 9.96 3.09 8.62
CA ASN A 69 10.36 3.81 9.83
C ASN A 69 11.85 4.12 9.81
N THR A 70 12.69 3.11 9.53
CA THR A 70 14.14 3.29 9.39
C THR A 70 14.50 4.34 8.33
N ALA A 71 13.79 4.36 7.21
CA ALA A 71 14.01 5.36 6.16
C ALA A 71 13.59 6.76 6.62
N ILE A 72 12.41 6.89 7.24
CA ILE A 72 11.88 8.17 7.75
C ILE A 72 12.82 8.78 8.80
N ASP A 73 13.35 7.95 9.71
CA ASP A 73 14.21 8.42 10.80
C ASP A 73 15.62 8.79 10.33
N ASN A 74 16.19 8.04 9.38
CA ASN A 74 17.60 8.21 9.03
C ASN A 74 17.87 9.10 7.82
N ILE A 75 16.94 9.18 6.85
CA ILE A 75 17.14 10.00 5.63
C ILE A 75 17.40 11.47 5.96
N PRO A 76 16.71 12.11 6.94
CA PRO A 76 16.98 13.51 7.29
C PRO A 76 18.45 13.80 7.68
N GLY A 77 19.15 12.84 8.26
CA GLY A 77 20.56 12.96 8.66
C GLY A 77 21.59 12.74 7.53
N VAL A 78 21.13 12.30 6.34
CA VAL A 78 22.05 12.03 5.22
C VAL A 78 22.41 13.32 4.48
N THR A 79 23.67 13.49 4.10
CA THR A 79 24.11 14.61 3.27
C THR A 79 23.72 14.39 1.82
N MET A 80 22.67 15.06 1.35
CA MET A 80 22.17 15.03 -0.02
C MET A 80 21.29 16.27 -0.29
N ASP A 81 20.84 16.43 -1.53
CA ASP A 81 19.88 17.49 -1.90
C ASP A 81 18.60 17.40 -1.06
N GLU A 82 18.14 18.54 -0.52
CA GLU A 82 16.99 18.61 0.39
C GLU A 82 15.67 18.24 -0.29
N GLY A 83 15.50 18.53 -1.58
CA GLY A 83 14.33 18.15 -2.35
C GLY A 83 14.26 16.62 -2.55
N ILE A 84 15.42 16.00 -2.84
CA ILE A 84 15.50 14.55 -2.93
C ILE A 84 15.22 13.91 -1.57
N LYS A 85 15.79 14.46 -0.50
CA LYS A 85 15.60 13.99 0.87
C LYS A 85 14.12 14.02 1.27
N SER A 86 13.46 15.15 1.09
CA SER A 86 12.04 15.34 1.40
C SER A 86 11.17 14.38 0.61
N ARG A 87 11.43 14.22 -0.68
CA ARG A 87 10.73 13.27 -1.54
C ARG A 87 10.88 11.81 -1.05
N LEU A 88 12.10 11.39 -0.71
CA LEU A 88 12.34 10.02 -0.24
C LEU A 88 11.63 9.73 1.11
N VAL A 89 11.56 10.72 2.00
CA VAL A 89 10.77 10.60 3.22
C VAL A 89 9.27 10.49 2.91
N ALA A 90 8.77 11.30 1.98
CA ALA A 90 7.38 11.25 1.54
C ALA A 90 7.02 9.90 0.89
N GLU A 91 7.89 9.34 0.06
CA GLU A 91 7.73 7.99 -0.49
C GLU A 91 7.67 6.93 0.63
N ALA A 92 8.55 7.03 1.64
CA ALA A 92 8.54 6.11 2.78
C ALA A 92 7.26 6.20 3.61
N LYS A 93 6.71 7.41 3.81
CA LYS A 93 5.41 7.64 4.48
C LYS A 93 4.26 7.04 3.67
N PHE A 94 4.20 7.29 2.36
CA PHE A 94 3.20 6.68 1.48
C PHE A 94 3.20 5.14 1.60
N LEU A 95 4.37 4.52 1.54
CA LEU A 95 4.51 3.08 1.65
C LEU A 95 4.12 2.56 3.04
N ARG A 96 4.49 3.27 4.11
CA ARG A 96 4.08 2.92 5.48
C ARG A 96 2.56 2.95 5.62
N ALA A 97 1.92 3.99 5.10
CA ALA A 97 0.47 4.10 5.06
C ALA A 97 -0.18 2.94 4.29
N LEU A 98 0.36 2.55 3.13
CA LEU A 98 -0.12 1.42 2.34
C LEU A 98 -0.03 0.09 3.11
N TYR A 99 1.09 -0.16 3.82
CA TYR A 99 1.23 -1.35 4.66
C TYR A 99 0.23 -1.36 5.81
N TYR A 100 0.06 -0.25 6.52
CA TYR A 100 -0.94 -0.14 7.59
C TYR A 100 -2.37 -0.26 7.06
N PHE A 101 -2.66 0.30 5.90
CA PHE A 101 -3.97 0.16 5.28
C PHE A 101 -4.30 -1.29 4.92
N ASN A 102 -3.32 -2.08 4.48
CA ASN A 102 -3.49 -3.52 4.31
C ASN A 102 -3.72 -4.21 5.66
N LEU A 103 -2.88 -3.95 6.67
CA LEU A 103 -3.01 -4.55 7.99
C LEU A 103 -4.38 -4.29 8.63
N VAL A 104 -4.80 -3.03 8.68
CA VAL A 104 -6.05 -2.67 9.38
C VAL A 104 -7.29 -3.25 8.71
N ARG A 105 -7.28 -3.40 7.38
CA ARG A 105 -8.39 -4.04 6.65
C ARG A 105 -8.47 -5.54 6.89
N PHE A 106 -7.34 -6.23 7.00
CA PHE A 106 -7.31 -7.69 7.23
C PHE A 106 -7.47 -8.08 8.71
N TYR A 107 -6.96 -7.27 9.64
CA TYR A 107 -6.83 -7.68 11.05
C TYR A 107 -7.55 -6.79 12.06
N GLY A 108 -8.14 -5.68 11.62
CA GLY A 108 -8.75 -4.71 12.52
C GLY A 108 -7.69 -3.96 13.35
N ASP A 109 -7.82 -4.02 14.67
CA ASP A 109 -6.85 -3.42 15.58
C ASP A 109 -5.48 -4.08 15.45
N VAL A 110 -4.44 -3.28 15.27
CA VAL A 110 -3.06 -3.76 15.06
C VAL A 110 -2.07 -2.87 15.83
N PRO A 111 -0.90 -3.38 16.25
CA PRO A 111 0.13 -2.55 16.86
C PRO A 111 0.57 -1.40 15.95
N LEU A 112 0.46 -0.16 16.42
CA LEU A 112 0.95 1.03 15.72
C LEU A 112 2.40 1.31 16.11
N VAL A 113 3.33 0.88 15.26
CA VAL A 113 4.78 1.00 15.47
C VAL A 113 5.32 2.07 14.55
N LEU A 114 5.59 3.26 15.08
CA LEU A 114 6.16 4.37 14.31
C LEU A 114 7.67 4.51 14.53
N LYS A 115 8.17 4.03 15.67
CA LYS A 115 9.59 4.04 16.03
C LYS A 115 9.89 2.81 16.91
N ILE A 116 11.08 2.28 16.81
CA ILE A 116 11.57 1.20 17.68
C ILE A 116 12.83 1.72 18.35
N GLU A 117 12.78 1.95 19.66
CA GLU A 117 13.90 2.47 20.44
C GLU A 117 14.60 1.38 21.27
N GLY A 118 13.94 0.23 21.48
CA GLY A 118 14.48 -0.86 22.27
C GLY A 118 13.74 -2.19 22.13
N VAL A 119 14.22 -3.20 22.85
CA VAL A 119 13.65 -4.56 22.79
C VAL A 119 12.23 -4.60 23.39
N ASP A 120 11.95 -3.76 24.37
CA ASP A 120 10.64 -3.69 25.01
C ASP A 120 9.55 -3.15 24.08
N ASP A 121 9.92 -2.39 23.06
CA ASP A 121 9.01 -1.91 22.00
C ASP A 121 8.50 -3.04 21.08
N ALA A 122 9.04 -4.24 21.21
CA ALA A 122 8.56 -5.41 20.47
C ALA A 122 7.25 -5.99 21.04
N LEU A 123 6.82 -5.57 22.23
CA LEU A 123 5.62 -6.06 22.94
C LEU A 123 4.50 -5.00 22.96
N ILE A 124 4.32 -4.28 21.86
CA ILE A 124 3.27 -3.27 21.74
C ILE A 124 1.90 -3.92 21.64
N ALA A 125 0.96 -3.45 22.48
CA ALA A 125 -0.44 -3.86 22.37
C ALA A 125 -1.09 -3.42 21.05
N ARG A 126 -2.21 -4.03 20.71
CA ARG A 126 -3.01 -3.56 19.56
C ARG A 126 -3.53 -2.17 19.82
N THR A 127 -3.40 -1.32 18.83
CA THR A 127 -3.95 0.04 18.79
C THR A 127 -5.33 -0.03 18.11
N PRO A 128 -6.35 0.70 18.60
CA PRO A 128 -7.64 0.78 17.95
C PRO A 128 -7.51 1.17 16.47
N LYS A 129 -8.28 0.54 15.62
CA LYS A 129 -8.21 0.77 14.16
C LYS A 129 -8.41 2.24 13.77
N GLU A 130 -9.22 2.97 14.52
CA GLU A 130 -9.47 4.40 14.30
C GLU A 130 -8.19 5.23 14.43
N GLU A 131 -7.34 4.92 15.39
CA GLU A 131 -6.04 5.57 15.57
C GLU A 131 -5.05 5.16 14.46
N VAL A 132 -5.10 3.91 14.04
CA VAL A 132 -4.30 3.43 12.89
C VAL A 132 -4.72 4.15 11.61
N TYR A 133 -6.03 4.32 11.36
CA TYR A 133 -6.52 5.11 10.22
C TYR A 133 -6.11 6.58 10.32
N ALA A 134 -6.12 7.18 11.50
CA ALA A 134 -5.64 8.55 11.69
C ALA A 134 -4.17 8.70 11.29
N GLN A 135 -3.31 7.75 11.65
CA GLN A 135 -1.91 7.74 11.23
C GLN A 135 -1.74 7.53 9.72
N ILE A 136 -2.53 6.64 9.10
CA ILE A 136 -2.54 6.43 7.65
C ILE A 136 -2.88 7.75 6.94
N ILE A 137 -3.92 8.45 7.38
CA ILE A 137 -4.35 9.73 6.82
C ILE A 137 -3.24 10.78 6.96
N GLN A 138 -2.58 10.85 8.12
CA GLN A 138 -1.47 11.78 8.35
C GLN A 138 -0.30 11.49 7.40
N ASP A 139 0.14 10.24 7.29
CA ASP A 139 1.24 9.84 6.41
C ASP A 139 0.93 10.14 4.93
N LEU A 140 -0.31 9.90 4.48
CA LEU A 140 -0.72 10.17 3.11
C LEU A 140 -0.86 11.67 2.83
N THR A 141 -1.33 12.45 3.79
CA THR A 141 -1.41 13.91 3.68
C THR A 141 -0.01 14.53 3.57
N ASP A 142 0.92 14.07 4.40
CA ASP A 142 2.31 14.52 4.34
C ASP A 142 2.96 14.12 3.00
N ALA A 143 2.68 12.91 2.52
CA ALA A 143 3.19 12.42 1.24
C ALA A 143 2.63 13.21 0.05
N GLU A 144 1.32 13.44 0.03
CA GLU A 144 0.64 14.24 -1.01
C GLU A 144 1.24 15.64 -1.16
N ALA A 145 1.61 16.28 -0.05
CA ALA A 145 2.15 17.63 -0.06
C ALA A 145 3.54 17.75 -0.72
N ILE A 146 4.29 16.65 -0.80
CA ILE A 146 5.70 16.64 -1.21
C ILE A 146 5.95 15.85 -2.50
N LEU A 147 5.18 14.79 -2.74
CA LEU A 147 5.39 13.93 -3.91
C LEU A 147 5.11 14.69 -5.21
N PRO A 148 5.91 14.48 -6.27
CA PRO A 148 5.66 15.11 -7.57
C PRO A 148 4.43 14.49 -8.24
N PRO A 149 3.75 15.24 -9.13
CA PRO A 149 2.61 14.70 -9.87
C PRO A 149 3.00 13.56 -10.83
N THR A 150 4.19 13.64 -11.42
CA THR A 150 4.73 12.65 -12.37
C THR A 150 6.22 12.46 -12.16
N TYR A 151 6.76 11.38 -12.68
CA TYR A 151 8.21 11.11 -12.72
C TYR A 151 8.70 10.96 -14.16
N SER A 152 10.00 11.22 -14.37
CA SER A 152 10.68 10.82 -15.60
C SER A 152 10.82 9.29 -15.68
N ALA A 153 11.01 8.75 -16.89
CA ALA A 153 11.10 7.30 -17.14
C ALA A 153 12.04 6.54 -16.18
N ASN A 154 13.18 7.13 -15.80
CA ASN A 154 14.15 6.51 -14.89
C ASN A 154 13.65 6.37 -13.45
N ASN A 155 12.52 6.98 -13.11
CA ASN A 155 11.88 6.93 -11.80
C ASN A 155 10.43 6.41 -11.89
N SER A 156 10.06 5.75 -13.00
CA SER A 156 8.79 5.07 -13.15
C SER A 156 8.54 4.08 -11.99
N GLY A 157 7.29 3.86 -11.64
CA GLY A 157 6.89 2.96 -10.54
C GLY A 157 7.01 3.55 -9.12
N ARG A 158 7.54 4.80 -8.97
CA ARG A 158 7.53 5.47 -7.66
C ARG A 158 6.18 6.08 -7.33
N ALA A 159 5.90 6.20 -6.03
CA ALA A 159 4.69 6.84 -5.54
C ALA A 159 4.61 8.31 -5.98
N THR A 160 3.51 8.67 -6.63
CA THR A 160 3.21 10.01 -7.11
C THR A 160 2.25 10.74 -6.17
N GLN A 161 2.09 12.06 -6.35
CA GLN A 161 1.07 12.83 -5.65
C GLN A 161 -0.33 12.29 -5.94
N GLY A 162 -0.62 11.94 -7.20
CA GLY A 162 -1.91 11.34 -7.57
C GLY A 162 -2.17 10.00 -6.89
N ALA A 163 -1.15 9.15 -6.78
CA ALA A 163 -1.26 7.89 -6.04
C ALA A 163 -1.58 8.11 -4.55
N ALA A 164 -0.95 9.12 -3.91
CA ALA A 164 -1.24 9.46 -2.53
C ALA A 164 -2.69 9.96 -2.34
N LYS A 165 -3.18 10.83 -3.26
CA LYS A 165 -4.56 11.34 -3.26
C LYS A 165 -5.58 10.21 -3.42
N ILE A 166 -5.36 9.30 -4.37
CA ILE A 166 -6.27 8.18 -4.63
C ILE A 166 -6.30 7.22 -3.44
N LEU A 167 -5.14 6.90 -2.87
CA LEU A 167 -5.11 6.05 -1.68
C LEU A 167 -5.80 6.72 -0.49
N LEU A 168 -5.62 8.04 -0.30
CA LEU A 168 -6.31 8.82 0.73
C LEU A 168 -7.83 8.82 0.52
N GLY A 169 -8.30 9.02 -0.71
CA GLY A 169 -9.71 8.90 -1.07
C GLY A 169 -10.27 7.51 -0.75
N LYS A 170 -9.51 6.45 -1.03
CA LYS A 170 -9.88 5.06 -0.70
C LYS A 170 -9.91 4.81 0.82
N VAL A 171 -9.02 5.43 1.59
CA VAL A 171 -9.04 5.39 3.06
C VAL A 171 -10.32 6.07 3.59
N TYR A 172 -10.66 7.26 3.11
CA TYR A 172 -11.90 7.96 3.50
C TYR A 172 -13.15 7.16 3.14
N LEU A 173 -13.17 6.51 1.98
CA LEU A 173 -14.26 5.61 1.61
C LEU A 173 -14.40 4.46 2.61
N THR A 174 -13.28 3.84 3.00
CA THR A 174 -13.25 2.72 3.94
C THR A 174 -13.68 3.13 5.35
N THR A 175 -13.39 4.36 5.76
CA THR A 175 -13.80 4.92 7.06
C THR A 175 -15.18 5.58 7.02
N HIS A 176 -15.91 5.47 5.91
CA HIS A 176 -17.25 6.03 5.67
C HIS A 176 -17.32 7.57 5.69
N ASP A 177 -16.20 8.24 5.51
CA ASP A 177 -16.13 9.70 5.29
C ASP A 177 -16.32 10.00 3.80
N TYR A 178 -17.53 9.73 3.31
CA TYR A 178 -17.83 9.76 1.87
C TYR A 178 -17.59 11.13 1.24
N GLN A 179 -17.87 12.22 1.97
CA GLN A 179 -17.66 13.56 1.43
C GLN A 179 -16.17 13.83 1.16
N LYS A 180 -15.29 13.53 2.14
CA LYS A 180 -13.85 13.67 1.93
C LYS A 180 -13.32 12.75 0.85
N SER A 181 -13.88 11.53 0.73
CA SER A 181 -13.53 10.61 -0.35
C SER A 181 -13.83 11.23 -1.72
N VAL A 182 -15.06 11.73 -1.91
CA VAL A 182 -15.46 12.40 -3.17
C VAL A 182 -14.57 13.60 -3.47
N ASP A 183 -14.37 14.49 -2.50
CA ASP A 183 -13.57 15.71 -2.67
C ASP A 183 -12.14 15.35 -3.09
N LYS A 184 -11.53 14.37 -2.42
CA LYS A 184 -10.15 13.96 -2.68
C LYS A 184 -9.99 13.26 -4.05
N LEU A 185 -10.91 12.39 -4.42
CA LEU A 185 -10.87 11.71 -5.72
C LEU A 185 -11.18 12.67 -6.87
N ALA A 186 -12.09 13.63 -6.68
CA ALA A 186 -12.39 14.67 -7.66
C ALA A 186 -11.18 15.57 -7.96
N GLU A 187 -10.27 15.79 -6.99
CA GLU A 187 -9.01 16.50 -7.25
C GLU A 187 -8.16 15.81 -8.33
N VAL A 188 -8.19 14.48 -8.40
CA VAL A 188 -7.44 13.71 -9.41
C VAL A 188 -8.19 13.67 -10.73
N VAL A 189 -9.48 13.32 -10.70
CA VAL A 189 -10.30 13.19 -11.92
C VAL A 189 -10.40 14.52 -12.68
N ASN A 190 -10.58 15.63 -11.98
CA ASN A 190 -10.67 16.94 -12.61
C ASN A 190 -9.33 17.50 -13.13
N HIS A 191 -8.22 16.87 -12.75
CA HIS A 191 -6.86 17.28 -13.12
C HIS A 191 -6.04 16.10 -13.65
N GLU A 192 -6.68 15.14 -14.31
CA GLU A 192 -6.05 13.91 -14.82
C GLU A 192 -4.80 14.17 -15.66
N SER A 193 -4.82 15.20 -16.51
CA SER A 193 -3.68 15.58 -17.34
C SER A 193 -2.45 16.02 -16.52
N THR A 194 -2.65 16.61 -15.33
CA THR A 194 -1.55 16.98 -14.42
C THR A 194 -0.80 15.76 -13.89
N TYR A 195 -1.53 14.68 -13.66
CA TYR A 195 -0.98 13.42 -13.13
C TYR A 195 -0.59 12.43 -14.22
N GLY A 196 -0.92 12.73 -15.49
CA GLY A 196 -0.70 11.83 -16.61
C GLY A 196 -1.65 10.63 -16.61
N TYR A 197 -2.80 10.74 -15.94
CA TYR A 197 -3.83 9.71 -15.93
C TYR A 197 -4.89 9.93 -17.00
N GLY A 198 -5.58 8.88 -17.35
CA GLY A 198 -6.66 8.90 -18.33
C GLY A 198 -7.28 7.52 -18.46
N LEU A 199 -8.21 7.37 -19.38
CA LEU A 199 -8.75 6.07 -19.76
C LEU A 199 -8.17 5.66 -21.11
N HIS A 200 -7.91 4.36 -21.28
CA HIS A 200 -7.59 3.80 -22.59
C HIS A 200 -8.81 3.85 -23.50
N GLU A 201 -8.59 3.98 -24.80
CA GLU A 201 -9.67 3.96 -25.78
C GLU A 201 -10.39 2.61 -25.79
N TYR A 202 -9.64 1.52 -25.61
CA TYR A 202 -10.17 0.16 -25.51
C TYR A 202 -9.85 -0.44 -24.15
N PHE A 203 -10.84 -1.01 -23.49
CA PHE A 203 -10.66 -1.67 -22.20
C PHE A 203 -9.59 -2.78 -22.22
N GLY A 204 -9.47 -3.48 -23.36
CA GLY A 204 -8.47 -4.53 -23.56
C GLY A 204 -7.02 -4.06 -23.43
N ASP A 205 -6.76 -2.77 -23.71
CA ASP A 205 -5.41 -2.19 -23.62
C ASP A 205 -4.81 -2.25 -22.20
N ASN A 206 -5.65 -2.38 -21.17
CA ASN A 206 -5.18 -2.56 -19.79
C ASN A 206 -4.43 -3.90 -19.57
N TRP A 207 -4.55 -4.84 -20.49
CA TRP A 207 -3.99 -6.18 -20.40
C TRP A 207 -2.90 -6.46 -21.43
N GLU A 208 -2.60 -5.47 -22.29
CA GLU A 208 -1.59 -5.59 -23.31
C GLU A 208 -0.22 -5.13 -22.77
N LYS A 209 0.84 -5.85 -23.19
CA LYS A 209 2.20 -5.55 -22.73
C LYS A 209 2.69 -4.18 -23.21
N GLU A 210 2.25 -3.76 -24.40
CA GLU A 210 2.63 -2.50 -25.01
C GLU A 210 2.09 -1.28 -24.27
N THR A 211 1.04 -1.47 -23.49
CA THR A 211 0.38 -0.43 -22.67
C THR A 211 0.62 -0.60 -21.17
N GLU A 212 1.53 -1.50 -20.80
CA GLU A 212 1.97 -1.67 -19.42
C GLU A 212 2.48 -0.34 -18.83
N ASN A 213 2.09 -0.02 -17.59
CA ASN A 213 2.30 1.28 -16.97
C ASN A 213 1.67 2.46 -17.73
N GLY A 214 0.58 2.20 -18.45
CA GLY A 214 -0.18 3.18 -19.22
C GLY A 214 -0.96 4.16 -18.33
N VAL A 215 -1.79 4.97 -19.01
CA VAL A 215 -2.51 6.10 -18.42
C VAL A 215 -3.52 5.72 -17.33
N GLU A 216 -4.04 4.50 -17.31
CA GLU A 216 -4.93 4.01 -16.25
C GLU A 216 -4.18 3.50 -15.00
N MET A 217 -2.87 3.28 -15.10
CA MET A 217 -2.06 2.80 -13.99
C MET A 217 -1.69 3.94 -13.05
N VAL A 218 -2.24 3.92 -11.85
CA VAL A 218 -1.97 4.93 -10.81
C VAL A 218 -0.72 4.60 -10.00
N PHE A 219 -0.63 3.36 -9.57
CA PHE A 219 0.50 2.80 -8.82
C PHE A 219 0.51 1.29 -9.00
N SER A 220 1.56 0.76 -9.58
CA SER A 220 1.75 -0.66 -9.82
C SER A 220 2.97 -1.18 -9.06
N VAL A 221 2.94 -2.47 -8.74
CA VAL A 221 4.11 -3.20 -8.24
C VAL A 221 4.64 -4.02 -9.40
N GLU A 222 5.78 -3.64 -9.93
CA GLU A 222 6.43 -4.33 -11.05
C GLU A 222 7.20 -5.57 -10.56
N PHE A 223 7.12 -6.64 -11.36
CA PHE A 223 7.72 -7.94 -11.04
C PHE A 223 8.82 -8.31 -12.02
#